data_e6ae8d6859bd6ed653b7e9eeb923c8be
#
_entry.id   e6ae8d6859bd6ed653b7e9eeb923c8be
#
_cell.length_a   1.000
_cell.length_b   1.000
_cell.length_c   1.000
_cell.angle_alpha   90.00
_cell.angle_beta   90.00
_cell.angle_gamma   90.00
#
_symmetry.space_group_name_H-M   'P 1'
#
loop_
_entity.id
_entity.type
_entity.pdbx_description
1 polymer ?
#
loop_
_entity_poly.entity_id
_entity_poly.type
_entity_poly.pdbx_seq_one_letter_code
_entity_poly.pdbx_strand_id
1 'polypeptide(L)'
;LDLALELLAKAKANNVNMILACDAKIADKFSNDANTQLVDADQIPDGWQGLDIGPKTEAEYAEVIKKSKTILWNGPTGVFEFENFSHGSLAVGEAIVEATKNGAFSLVGGGDSVACVNKFGLANGVSYVSTGGGALLHGLDKLIMEELSIPVYVAENALTCVAEGTGIMLENLDLV
;
A
#
# COMPACT_ATOMS: atom_id res chain seq x y z
N LEU A 1 2.42 -5.25 -19.21
CA LEU A 1 1.65 -4.08 -19.66
C LEU A 1 0.18 -4.43 -19.89
N ASP A 2 -0.13 -5.52 -20.60
CA ASP A 2 -1.49 -5.91 -20.99
C ASP A 2 -2.42 -6.13 -19.80
N LEU A 3 -1.96 -6.84 -18.78
CA LEU A 3 -2.72 -7.03 -17.53
C LEU A 3 -3.07 -5.69 -16.84
N ALA A 4 -2.15 -4.72 -16.84
CA ALA A 4 -2.41 -3.41 -16.24
C ALA A 4 -3.52 -2.66 -16.98
N LEU A 5 -3.49 -2.70 -18.30
CA LEU A 5 -4.55 -2.10 -19.15
C LEU A 5 -5.90 -2.80 -18.96
N GLU A 6 -5.90 -4.12 -18.84
CA GLU A 6 -7.10 -4.91 -18.53
C GLU A 6 -7.70 -4.51 -17.16
N LEU A 7 -6.85 -4.38 -16.13
CA LEU A 7 -7.29 -3.96 -14.79
C LEU A 7 -7.88 -2.55 -14.78
N LEU A 8 -7.28 -1.60 -15.50
CA LEU A 8 -7.82 -0.26 -15.65
C LEU A 8 -9.21 -0.27 -16.35
N ALA A 9 -9.33 -1.06 -17.42
CA ALA A 9 -10.60 -1.22 -18.12
C ALA A 9 -11.67 -1.86 -17.22
N LYS A 10 -11.30 -2.88 -16.45
CA LYS A 10 -12.18 -3.57 -15.49
C LYS A 10 -12.61 -2.64 -14.36
N ALA A 11 -11.70 -1.84 -13.81
CA ALA A 11 -12.02 -0.85 -12.78
C ALA A 11 -13.07 0.15 -13.31
N LYS A 12 -12.84 0.70 -14.49
CA LYS A 12 -13.77 1.62 -15.15
C LYS A 12 -15.14 0.99 -15.39
N ALA A 13 -15.19 -0.25 -15.89
CA ALA A 13 -16.44 -0.97 -16.15
C ALA A 13 -17.26 -1.24 -14.87
N ASN A 14 -16.60 -1.37 -13.73
CA ASN A 14 -17.23 -1.60 -12.43
C ASN A 14 -17.40 -0.33 -11.57
N ASN A 15 -17.21 0.87 -12.15
CA ASN A 15 -17.26 2.15 -11.45
C ASN A 15 -16.30 2.24 -10.24
N VAL A 16 -15.17 1.55 -10.32
CA VAL A 16 -14.08 1.65 -9.34
C VAL A 16 -13.14 2.76 -9.78
N ASN A 17 -12.93 3.74 -8.91
CA ASN A 17 -11.97 4.81 -9.14
C ASN A 17 -10.55 4.30 -8.84
N MET A 18 -9.77 4.03 -9.87
CA MET A 18 -8.36 3.63 -9.74
C MET A 18 -7.49 4.87 -9.95
N ILE A 19 -6.88 5.35 -8.87
CA ILE A 19 -6.04 6.55 -8.87
C ILE A 19 -4.58 6.11 -8.97
N LEU A 20 -3.90 6.52 -10.01
CA LEU A 20 -2.48 6.26 -10.24
C LEU A 20 -1.67 7.51 -9.89
N ALA A 21 -0.41 7.32 -9.50
CA ALA A 21 0.48 8.43 -9.28
C ALA A 21 0.63 9.28 -10.56
N CYS A 22 0.46 10.60 -10.43
CA CYS A 22 0.60 11.55 -11.54
C CYS A 22 1.99 12.19 -11.60
N ASP A 23 2.74 12.18 -10.49
CA ASP A 23 4.12 12.63 -10.41
C ASP A 23 4.96 11.73 -9.50
N ALA A 24 6.26 11.77 -9.67
CA ALA A 24 7.21 10.94 -8.96
C ALA A 24 8.46 11.72 -8.56
N LYS A 25 9.01 11.36 -7.40
CA LYS A 25 10.39 11.72 -7.03
C LYS A 25 11.31 10.61 -7.52
N ILE A 26 12.09 10.93 -8.54
CA ILE A 26 12.97 9.98 -9.21
C ILE A 26 14.41 10.16 -8.77
N ALA A 27 15.22 9.10 -8.96
CA ALA A 27 16.63 9.06 -8.61
C ALA A 27 17.46 8.41 -9.73
N ASP A 28 18.71 8.85 -9.86
CA ASP A 28 19.69 8.29 -10.80
C ASP A 28 20.30 6.95 -10.34
N LYS A 29 20.10 6.60 -9.07
CA LYS A 29 20.53 5.32 -8.47
C LYS A 29 19.69 4.99 -7.24
N PHE A 30 19.67 3.72 -6.83
CA PHE A 30 19.00 3.28 -5.62
C PHE A 30 19.86 3.58 -4.38
N SER A 31 19.79 4.82 -3.88
CA SER A 31 20.54 5.31 -2.71
C SER A 31 19.83 6.49 -2.09
N ASN A 32 19.92 6.64 -0.76
CA ASN A 32 19.39 7.81 -0.08
C ASN A 32 20.03 9.12 -0.57
N ASP A 33 21.31 9.08 -0.96
CA ASP A 33 22.09 10.23 -1.41
C ASP A 33 22.16 10.35 -2.95
N ALA A 34 21.19 9.77 -3.65
CA ALA A 34 21.09 9.88 -5.09
C ALA A 34 20.74 11.32 -5.52
N ASN A 35 21.12 11.69 -6.75
CA ASN A 35 20.55 12.89 -7.36
C ASN A 35 19.07 12.67 -7.62
N THR A 36 18.24 13.65 -7.30
CA THR A 36 16.79 13.54 -7.39
C THR A 36 16.17 14.59 -8.29
N GLN A 37 15.06 14.24 -8.91
CA GLN A 37 14.20 15.15 -9.65
C GLN A 37 12.74 14.84 -9.35
N LEU A 38 11.87 15.85 -9.51
CA LEU A 38 10.42 15.69 -9.54
C LEU A 38 9.97 15.78 -10.99
N VAL A 39 9.29 14.75 -11.46
CA VAL A 39 8.78 14.67 -12.83
C VAL A 39 7.34 14.17 -12.86
N ASP A 40 6.62 14.44 -13.92
CA ASP A 40 5.33 13.78 -14.16
C ASP A 40 5.59 12.28 -14.38
N ALA A 41 4.66 11.42 -13.93
CA ALA A 41 4.89 9.97 -13.85
C ALA A 41 5.15 9.29 -15.20
N ASP A 42 4.74 9.92 -16.29
CA ASP A 42 4.98 9.49 -17.68
C ASP A 42 6.26 10.08 -18.30
N GLN A 43 7.02 10.89 -17.54
CA GLN A 43 8.23 11.60 -18.00
C GLN A 43 9.51 11.13 -17.29
N ILE A 44 9.55 9.90 -16.81
CA ILE A 44 10.75 9.35 -16.17
C ILE A 44 11.80 9.06 -17.24
N PRO A 45 12.99 9.70 -17.19
CA PRO A 45 14.03 9.49 -18.19
C PRO A 45 14.65 8.09 -18.10
N ASP A 46 15.22 7.63 -19.21
CA ASP A 46 15.98 6.38 -19.24
C ASP A 46 17.13 6.42 -18.21
N GLY A 47 17.29 5.31 -17.48
CA GLY A 47 18.29 5.19 -16.42
C GLY A 47 17.91 5.81 -15.07
N TRP A 48 16.77 6.48 -14.97
CA TRP A 48 16.21 6.96 -13.72
C TRP A 48 15.12 6.02 -13.22
N GLN A 49 14.86 6.03 -11.92
CA GLN A 49 13.84 5.19 -11.28
C GLN A 49 13.01 6.02 -10.29
N GLY A 50 11.71 5.78 -10.25
CA GLY A 50 10.82 6.35 -9.24
C GLY A 50 11.09 5.71 -7.87
N LEU A 51 11.45 6.51 -6.87
CA LEU A 51 11.67 6.02 -5.51
C LEU A 51 10.64 6.54 -4.51
N ASP A 52 9.86 7.55 -4.86
CA ASP A 52 8.71 8.02 -4.07
C ASP A 52 7.68 8.69 -5.00
N ILE A 53 6.49 8.87 -4.52
CA ILE A 53 5.49 9.70 -5.20
C ILE A 53 5.85 11.18 -5.07
N GLY A 54 5.33 11.99 -5.99
CA GLY A 54 5.52 13.44 -5.93
C GLY A 54 4.41 14.16 -5.17
N PRO A 55 4.58 15.48 -4.93
CA PRO A 55 3.68 16.25 -4.09
C PRO A 55 2.26 16.41 -4.66
N LYS A 56 2.09 16.33 -5.98
CA LYS A 56 0.74 16.37 -6.58
C LYS A 56 -0.02 15.08 -6.23
N THR A 57 0.65 13.94 -6.35
CA THR A 57 0.10 12.62 -5.98
C THR A 57 -0.19 12.53 -4.49
N GLU A 58 0.71 13.04 -3.63
CA GLU A 58 0.48 13.10 -2.18
C GLU A 58 -0.81 13.85 -1.85
N ALA A 59 -1.03 15.01 -2.46
CA ALA A 59 -2.22 15.82 -2.24
C ALA A 59 -3.49 15.11 -2.71
N GLU A 60 -3.46 14.49 -3.89
CA GLU A 60 -4.59 13.75 -4.44
C GLU A 60 -4.95 12.54 -3.58
N TYR A 61 -3.93 11.74 -3.18
CA TYR A 61 -4.15 10.58 -2.33
C TYR A 61 -4.70 10.99 -0.96
N ALA A 62 -4.12 12.02 -0.34
CA ALA A 62 -4.60 12.53 0.94
C ALA A 62 -6.06 13.00 0.87
N GLU A 63 -6.47 13.66 -0.22
CA GLU A 63 -7.86 14.10 -0.41
C GLU A 63 -8.84 12.92 -0.45
N VAL A 64 -8.49 11.86 -1.19
CA VAL A 64 -9.33 10.66 -1.30
C VAL A 64 -9.36 9.90 0.03
N ILE A 65 -8.20 9.70 0.66
CA ILE A 65 -8.08 8.99 1.94
C ILE A 65 -8.93 9.67 3.02
N LYS A 66 -8.85 10.99 3.15
CA LYS A 66 -9.61 11.75 4.16
C LYS A 66 -11.13 11.67 3.99
N LYS A 67 -11.62 11.40 2.79
CA LYS A 67 -13.05 11.20 2.48
C LYS A 67 -13.49 9.75 2.65
N SER A 68 -12.56 8.81 2.77
CA SER A 68 -12.84 7.38 2.88
C SER A 68 -13.37 7.02 4.27
N LYS A 69 -14.27 6.04 4.33
CA LYS A 69 -14.84 5.52 5.58
C LYS A 69 -14.16 4.22 6.02
N THR A 70 -13.68 3.45 5.07
CA THR A 70 -12.94 2.22 5.31
C THR A 70 -11.68 2.24 4.46
N ILE A 71 -10.54 1.99 5.09
CA ILE A 71 -9.22 2.12 4.47
C ILE A 71 -8.43 0.85 4.73
N LEU A 72 -7.89 0.25 3.67
CA LEU A 72 -6.87 -0.79 3.76
C LEU A 72 -5.58 -0.24 3.14
N TRP A 73 -4.53 -0.11 3.95
CA TRP A 73 -3.21 0.28 3.49
C TRP A 73 -2.29 -0.94 3.40
N ASN A 74 -1.88 -1.27 2.19
CA ASN A 74 -1.00 -2.40 1.92
C ASN A 74 0.08 -2.02 0.91
N GLY A 75 1.22 -1.61 1.39
CA GLY A 75 2.39 -1.16 0.65
C GLY A 75 2.67 0.33 0.81
N PRO A 76 3.89 0.72 1.21
CA PRO A 76 4.34 2.11 1.18
C PRO A 76 4.40 2.63 -0.26
N THR A 77 4.29 3.94 -0.42
CA THR A 77 4.29 4.61 -1.74
C THR A 77 5.69 4.99 -2.23
N GLY A 78 6.69 4.85 -1.35
CA GLY A 78 8.08 5.13 -1.65
C GLY A 78 9.02 4.21 -0.90
N VAL A 79 10.33 4.37 -1.14
CA VAL A 79 11.40 3.67 -0.41
C VAL A 79 11.55 4.33 0.96
N PHE A 80 10.57 4.04 1.84
CA PHE A 80 10.44 4.70 3.13
C PHE A 80 11.64 4.48 4.06
N GLU A 81 12.47 3.50 3.81
CA GLU A 81 13.73 3.24 4.51
C GLU A 81 14.74 4.39 4.31
N PHE A 82 14.71 5.02 3.13
CA PHE A 82 15.51 6.19 2.81
C PHE A 82 14.76 7.46 3.23
N GLU A 83 15.40 8.30 4.04
CA GLU A 83 14.80 9.54 4.53
C GLU A 83 14.35 10.45 3.38
N ASN A 84 15.18 10.56 2.34
CA ASN A 84 14.89 11.39 1.17
C ASN A 84 13.73 10.88 0.30
N PHE A 85 13.24 9.64 0.48
CA PHE A 85 12.20 9.01 -0.32
C PHE A 85 11.08 8.43 0.53
N SER A 86 10.87 9.00 1.71
CA SER A 86 9.90 8.52 2.69
C SER A 86 8.68 9.44 2.84
N HIS A 87 8.71 10.61 2.20
CA HIS A 87 7.72 11.66 2.39
C HIS A 87 6.32 11.25 1.90
N GLY A 88 6.25 10.61 0.74
CA GLY A 88 4.97 10.14 0.20
C GLY A 88 4.29 9.13 1.12
N SER A 89 5.06 8.18 1.65
CA SER A 89 4.53 7.20 2.61
C SER A 89 4.10 7.84 3.93
N LEU A 90 4.82 8.85 4.40
CA LEU A 90 4.43 9.64 5.57
C LEU A 90 3.12 10.38 5.32
N ALA A 91 3.01 11.09 4.19
CA ALA A 91 1.80 11.85 3.83
C ALA A 91 0.55 10.96 3.75
N VAL A 92 0.68 9.77 3.15
CA VAL A 92 -0.39 8.76 3.13
C VAL A 92 -0.75 8.33 4.56
N GLY A 93 0.24 7.99 5.38
CA GLY A 93 0.02 7.56 6.76
C GLY A 93 -0.67 8.63 7.61
N GLU A 94 -0.25 9.89 7.50
CA GLU A 94 -0.88 11.03 8.20
C GLU A 94 -2.33 11.25 7.75
N ALA A 95 -2.61 11.14 6.46
CA ALA A 95 -3.97 11.23 5.93
C ALA A 95 -4.87 10.10 6.47
N ILE A 96 -4.34 8.88 6.60
CA ILE A 96 -5.07 7.74 7.19
C ILE A 96 -5.36 8.01 8.68
N VAL A 97 -4.39 8.50 9.43
CA VAL A 97 -4.58 8.87 10.85
C VAL A 97 -5.63 9.95 10.99
N GLU A 98 -5.62 10.97 10.13
CA GLU A 98 -6.63 12.03 10.13
C GLU A 98 -8.03 11.48 9.82
N ALA A 99 -8.15 10.63 8.79
CA ALA A 99 -9.41 9.97 8.46
C ALA A 99 -9.93 9.12 9.62
N THR A 100 -9.05 8.38 10.29
CA THR A 100 -9.38 7.53 11.45
C THR A 100 -9.90 8.36 12.62
N LYS A 101 -9.25 9.48 12.93
CA LYS A 101 -9.73 10.44 13.95
C LYS A 101 -11.12 10.99 13.63
N ASN A 102 -11.46 11.09 12.34
CA ASN A 102 -12.76 11.53 11.84
C ASN A 102 -13.78 10.37 11.67
N GLY A 103 -13.51 9.22 12.26
CA GLY A 103 -14.43 8.09 12.34
C GLY A 103 -14.33 7.08 11.18
N ALA A 104 -13.26 7.11 10.38
CA ALA A 104 -12.97 6.05 9.43
C ALA A 104 -12.38 4.82 10.14
N PHE A 105 -12.65 3.63 9.62
CA PHE A 105 -11.94 2.41 9.98
C PHE A 105 -10.70 2.25 9.10
N SER A 106 -9.53 2.04 9.70
CA SER A 106 -8.28 1.85 8.97
C SER A 106 -7.55 0.60 9.39
N LEU A 107 -7.20 -0.23 8.42
CA LEU A 107 -6.39 -1.44 8.57
C LEU A 107 -5.06 -1.24 7.83
N VAL A 108 -3.95 -1.39 8.53
CA VAL A 108 -2.60 -1.44 7.95
C VAL A 108 -2.17 -2.90 7.86
N GLY A 109 -1.89 -3.38 6.65
CA GLY A 109 -1.53 -4.76 6.38
C GLY A 109 -0.24 -4.90 5.57
N GLY A 110 0.46 -6.02 5.78
CA GLY A 110 1.73 -6.30 5.14
C GLY A 110 2.94 -5.79 5.92
N GLY A 111 4.05 -6.54 5.85
CA GLY A 111 5.26 -6.29 6.63
C GLY A 111 5.83 -4.89 6.44
N ASP A 112 5.95 -4.45 5.19
CA ASP A 112 6.52 -3.14 4.85
C ASP A 112 5.63 -1.98 5.32
N SER A 113 4.30 -2.12 5.19
CA SER A 113 3.37 -1.10 5.68
C SER A 113 3.42 -1.00 7.20
N VAL A 114 3.55 -2.14 7.91
CA VAL A 114 3.70 -2.18 9.36
C VAL A 114 5.04 -1.58 9.80
N ALA A 115 6.12 -1.88 9.10
CA ALA A 115 7.42 -1.27 9.36
C ALA A 115 7.38 0.25 9.15
N CYS A 116 6.71 0.69 8.06
CA CYS A 116 6.51 2.09 7.71
C CYS A 116 5.71 2.84 8.79
N VAL A 117 4.54 2.33 9.19
CA VAL A 117 3.68 2.98 10.20
C VAL A 117 4.36 3.05 11.57
N ASN A 118 5.18 2.05 11.91
CA ASN A 118 5.97 2.05 13.15
C ASN A 118 7.12 3.07 13.08
N LYS A 119 7.85 3.12 11.95
CA LYS A 119 8.94 4.08 11.74
C LYS A 119 8.46 5.52 11.95
N PHE A 120 7.29 5.86 11.46
CA PHE A 120 6.71 7.20 11.59
C PHE A 120 5.92 7.43 12.90
N GLY A 121 5.81 6.42 13.76
CA GLY A 121 5.09 6.55 15.04
C GLY A 121 3.57 6.68 14.87
N LEU A 122 3.00 6.23 13.75
CA LEU A 122 1.60 6.38 13.40
C LEU A 122 0.72 5.20 13.83
N ALA A 123 1.31 4.12 14.36
CA ALA A 123 0.61 2.88 14.69
C ALA A 123 -0.59 3.08 15.65
N ASN A 124 -0.47 4.01 16.60
CA ASN A 124 -1.55 4.31 17.54
C ASN A 124 -2.66 5.22 16.96
N GLY A 125 -2.47 5.71 15.75
CA GLY A 125 -3.41 6.60 15.06
C GLY A 125 -4.34 5.87 14.07
N VAL A 126 -4.10 4.58 13.83
CA VAL A 126 -4.90 3.73 12.95
C VAL A 126 -5.75 2.76 13.76
N SER A 127 -6.83 2.23 13.16
CA SER A 127 -7.73 1.30 13.88
C SER A 127 -7.08 -0.05 14.13
N TYR A 128 -6.29 -0.56 13.18
CA TYR A 128 -5.70 -1.87 13.26
C TYR A 128 -4.38 -1.99 12.48
N VAL A 129 -3.41 -2.73 13.04
CA VAL A 129 -2.12 -3.04 12.39
C VAL A 129 -1.93 -4.56 12.35
N SER A 130 -1.72 -5.13 11.16
CA SER A 130 -1.56 -6.56 10.94
C SER A 130 -0.26 -6.88 10.19
N THR A 131 0.60 -7.67 10.78
CA THR A 131 1.91 -8.08 10.21
C THR A 131 1.82 -9.21 9.17
N GLY A 132 0.64 -9.50 8.64
CA GLY A 132 0.44 -10.61 7.69
C GLY A 132 0.03 -11.93 8.32
N GLY A 133 0.29 -12.14 9.61
CA GLY A 133 -0.32 -13.22 10.41
C GLY A 133 -1.71 -12.86 10.92
N GLY A 134 -2.42 -11.98 10.24
CA GLY A 134 -3.73 -11.44 10.67
C GLY A 134 -4.79 -12.51 10.90
N ALA A 135 -4.68 -13.64 10.22
CA ALA A 135 -5.49 -14.82 10.48
C ALA A 135 -5.32 -15.42 11.89
N LEU A 136 -4.24 -15.06 12.59
CA LEU A 136 -3.98 -15.45 13.98
C LEU A 136 -4.66 -14.55 15.01
N LEU A 137 -5.17 -13.41 14.58
CA LEU A 137 -5.85 -12.48 15.47
C LEU A 137 -7.32 -12.89 15.58
N HIS A 138 -7.68 -13.41 16.74
CA HIS A 138 -9.05 -13.88 17.03
C HIS A 138 -10.07 -12.76 16.74
N GLY A 139 -10.99 -13.04 15.81
CA GLY A 139 -12.07 -12.13 15.47
C GLY A 139 -11.78 -11.09 14.40
N LEU A 140 -10.56 -11.06 13.82
CA LEU A 140 -10.24 -10.17 12.69
C LEU A 140 -11.10 -10.48 11.45
N ASP A 141 -11.34 -11.76 11.18
CA ASP A 141 -12.25 -12.25 10.14
C ASP A 141 -13.64 -11.65 10.28
N LYS A 142 -14.17 -11.66 11.51
CA LYS A 142 -15.48 -11.08 11.82
C LYS A 142 -15.50 -9.58 11.66
N LEU A 143 -14.47 -8.90 12.19
CA LEU A 143 -14.34 -7.44 12.08
C LEU A 143 -14.28 -6.99 10.61
N ILE A 144 -13.50 -7.66 9.79
CA ILE A 144 -13.40 -7.35 8.35
C ILE A 144 -14.73 -7.63 7.65
N MET A 145 -15.42 -8.74 7.99
CA MET A 145 -16.76 -9.03 7.44
C MET A 145 -17.78 -7.95 7.80
N GLU A 146 -17.78 -7.50 9.05
CA GLU A 146 -18.70 -6.47 9.53
C GLU A 146 -18.44 -5.11 8.85
N GLU A 147 -17.17 -4.70 8.79
CA GLU A 147 -16.79 -3.38 8.26
C GLU A 147 -16.85 -3.31 6.72
N LEU A 148 -16.41 -4.35 6.04
CA LEU A 148 -16.34 -4.35 4.57
C LEU A 148 -17.53 -5.02 3.89
N SER A 149 -18.39 -5.71 4.64
CA SER A 149 -19.53 -6.48 4.11
C SER A 149 -19.13 -7.50 3.03
N ILE A 150 -17.92 -8.07 3.15
CA ILE A 150 -17.39 -9.10 2.25
C ILE A 150 -17.15 -10.40 3.03
N PRO A 151 -17.35 -11.57 2.43
CA PRO A 151 -17.03 -12.83 3.08
C PRO A 151 -15.51 -12.94 3.28
N VAL A 152 -15.10 -13.26 4.50
CA VAL A 152 -13.69 -13.47 4.88
C VAL A 152 -13.54 -14.89 5.42
N TYR A 153 -12.52 -15.59 4.94
CA TYR A 153 -12.21 -16.96 5.37
C TYR A 153 -10.80 -16.99 5.97
N VAL A 154 -10.69 -17.59 7.14
CA VAL A 154 -9.38 -17.85 7.76
C VAL A 154 -8.84 -19.17 7.21
N ALA A 155 -7.59 -19.18 6.75
CA ALA A 155 -6.95 -20.41 6.29
C ALA A 155 -6.80 -21.40 7.44
N GLU A 156 -7.01 -22.71 7.18
CA GLU A 156 -6.89 -23.77 8.20
C GLU A 156 -5.51 -23.76 8.89
N ASN A 157 -4.46 -23.49 8.13
CA ASN A 157 -3.07 -23.39 8.61
C ASN A 157 -2.53 -21.97 8.45
N ALA A 158 -3.15 -21.00 9.10
CA ALA A 158 -2.85 -19.58 8.96
C ALA A 158 -1.37 -19.21 9.22
N LEU A 159 -0.68 -19.98 10.09
CA LEU A 159 0.75 -19.79 10.39
C LEU A 159 1.67 -20.22 9.24
N THR A 160 1.27 -21.22 8.48
CA THR A 160 2.12 -21.86 7.46
C THR A 160 1.67 -21.55 6.03
N CYS A 161 0.47 -20.98 5.84
CA CYS A 161 -0.11 -20.79 4.50
C CYS A 161 0.79 -19.97 3.55
N VAL A 162 1.55 -19.01 4.06
CA VAL A 162 2.50 -18.21 3.25
C VAL A 162 3.70 -19.09 2.85
N ALA A 163 4.24 -19.85 3.79
CA ALA A 163 5.37 -20.75 3.53
C ALA A 163 4.97 -21.88 2.59
N GLU A 164 3.80 -22.47 2.78
CA GLU A 164 3.22 -23.51 1.90
C GLU A 164 2.96 -22.95 0.50
N GLY A 165 2.36 -21.77 0.38
CA GLY A 165 2.11 -21.11 -0.90
C GLY A 165 3.41 -20.77 -1.65
N THR A 166 4.43 -20.30 -0.93
CA THR A 166 5.76 -20.04 -1.50
C THR A 166 6.44 -21.35 -1.96
N GLY A 167 6.33 -22.42 -1.17
CA GLY A 167 6.83 -23.75 -1.52
C GLY A 167 6.19 -24.27 -2.81
N ILE A 168 4.87 -24.22 -2.92
CA ILE A 168 4.12 -24.61 -4.11
C ILE A 168 4.54 -23.79 -5.34
N MET A 169 4.74 -22.48 -5.17
CA MET A 169 5.24 -21.61 -6.24
C MET A 169 6.63 -22.04 -6.72
N LEU A 170 7.55 -22.32 -5.79
CA LEU A 170 8.92 -22.75 -6.11
C LEU A 170 8.95 -24.10 -6.83
N GLU A 171 8.09 -25.05 -6.43
CA GLU A 171 7.97 -26.35 -7.08
C GLU A 171 7.40 -26.28 -8.51
N ASN A 172 6.68 -25.21 -8.85
CA ASN A 172 6.03 -25.01 -10.14
C ASN A 172 6.69 -23.91 -11.00
N LEU A 173 7.87 -23.43 -10.64
CA LEU A 173 8.61 -22.40 -11.41
C LEU A 173 8.96 -22.83 -12.83
N ASP A 174 9.05 -24.14 -13.10
CA ASP A 174 9.32 -24.69 -14.44
C ASP A 174 8.07 -24.74 -15.34
N LEU A 175 6.91 -24.29 -14.84
CA LEU A 175 5.63 -24.30 -15.57
C LEU A 175 5.18 -22.90 -16.04
N VAL A 176 6.01 -21.86 -15.87
CA VAL A 176 5.71 -20.47 -16.27
C VAL A 176 6.61 -20.01 -17.40
#